data_211ae57cfc26bb4c30294ce1a966cd6d
#
_entry.id   211ae57cfc26bb4c30294ce1a966cd6d
#
_cell.length_a   1.000
_cell.length_b   1.000
_cell.length_c   1.000
_cell.angle_alpha   90.00
_cell.angle_beta   90.00
_cell.angle_gamma   90.00
#
_symmetry.space_group_name_H-M   'P 1'
#
loop_
_entity.id
_entity.type
_entity.pdbx_description
1 polymer ?
#
loop_
_entity_poly.entity_id
_entity_poly.type
_entity_poly.pdbx_seq_one_letter_code
_entity_poly.pdbx_strand_id
1 'polypeptide(L)'
;KIITKIFKTGGEIAYKNLKRSKKKYRTTVISIIVSVVIFIAISSFIQYGFKMSSAYYTEKNYNYVVYARTAEILTDISNLPDIGEYSINKSNIFEMNMDDKHKSELTEYGKNIKNRYYAEDKNGNLIDNINIISLNKSSYENYVKNIGGNYETYKDGAILVDNNINVDDNGKRIQGSMYTWKKGDTVTGKIDDKEYSIKIVSKTEERPNGVENLYNTEAYFIVSEEFINKTGFKSAALYAQSNDTDKLDEEVEQYKTENSFTNSDLNAFNMEESIRAENAVVLVISIFLYGFIGVITLIGITNIFNTITTNMNLRKKEFA
;
A
#
# COMPACT_ATOMS: atom_id res chain seq x y z
N LYS A 1 -22.96 -14.65 45.48
CA LYS A 1 -21.75 -14.87 46.32
C LYS A 1 -20.66 -13.78 46.07
N ILE A 2 -20.34 -13.41 44.81
CA ILE A 2 -19.31 -12.40 44.52
C ILE A 2 -19.74 -10.99 44.94
N ILE A 3 -20.97 -10.57 44.62
CA ILE A 3 -21.55 -9.28 44.99
C ILE A 3 -21.61 -9.04 46.50
N THR A 4 -22.00 -10.10 47.26
CA THR A 4 -22.05 -10.07 48.73
C THR A 4 -20.64 -9.95 49.33
N LYS A 5 -19.63 -10.52 48.67
CA LYS A 5 -18.24 -10.48 49.14
C LYS A 5 -17.61 -9.07 48.94
N ILE A 6 -17.97 -8.38 47.85
CA ILE A 6 -17.40 -7.05 47.50
C ILE A 6 -18.20 -5.91 48.13
N PHE A 7 -19.55 -5.97 48.09
CA PHE A 7 -20.42 -4.86 48.46
C PHE A 7 -21.26 -5.17 49.71
N LYS A 8 -20.95 -6.23 50.47
CA LYS A 8 -21.63 -6.66 51.70
C LYS A 8 -23.16 -6.75 51.53
N THR A 9 -23.91 -6.54 52.61
CA THR A 9 -25.38 -6.63 52.66
C THR A 9 -26.06 -5.61 51.74
N GLY A 10 -25.50 -4.40 51.64
CA GLY A 10 -26.03 -3.37 50.75
C GLY A 10 -26.00 -3.76 49.26
N GLY A 11 -24.94 -4.44 48.83
CA GLY A 11 -24.83 -4.94 47.45
C GLY A 11 -25.81 -6.08 47.15
N GLU A 12 -26.13 -6.91 48.14
CA GLU A 12 -27.13 -7.97 47.96
C GLU A 12 -28.53 -7.41 47.83
N ILE A 13 -28.88 -6.42 48.63
CA ILE A 13 -30.16 -5.72 48.57
C ILE A 13 -30.29 -4.98 47.21
N ALA A 14 -29.23 -4.26 46.77
CA ALA A 14 -29.19 -3.59 45.50
C ALA A 14 -29.36 -4.58 44.31
N TYR A 15 -28.69 -5.72 44.35
CA TYR A 15 -28.84 -6.77 43.33
C TYR A 15 -30.26 -7.37 43.28
N LYS A 16 -30.85 -7.68 44.41
CA LYS A 16 -32.22 -8.19 44.48
C LYS A 16 -33.25 -7.17 43.94
N ASN A 17 -33.01 -5.88 44.21
CA ASN A 17 -33.84 -4.79 43.69
C ASN A 17 -33.70 -4.60 42.20
N LEU A 18 -32.46 -4.65 41.66
CA LEU A 18 -32.17 -4.66 40.22
C LEU A 18 -32.85 -5.81 39.51
N LYS A 19 -32.80 -7.00 40.09
CA LYS A 19 -33.45 -8.20 39.54
C LYS A 19 -34.98 -8.08 39.49
N ARG A 20 -35.61 -7.42 40.50
CA ARG A 20 -37.06 -7.19 40.61
C ARG A 20 -37.52 -6.14 39.61
N SER A 21 -36.66 -5.15 39.26
CA SER A 21 -36.98 -4.03 38.37
C SER A 21 -36.36 -4.15 36.97
N LYS A 22 -36.09 -5.36 36.50
CA LYS A 22 -35.38 -5.65 35.21
C LYS A 22 -35.88 -4.84 34.00
N LYS A 23 -37.22 -4.66 33.87
CA LYS A 23 -37.80 -3.89 32.76
C LYS A 23 -37.36 -2.43 32.75
N LYS A 24 -37.22 -1.78 33.92
CA LYS A 24 -36.84 -0.35 34.05
C LYS A 24 -35.39 -0.10 33.68
N TYR A 25 -34.48 -1.06 33.99
CA TYR A 25 -33.05 -0.90 33.69
C TYR A 25 -32.64 -1.40 32.31
N ARG A 26 -33.51 -2.13 31.62
CA ARG A 26 -33.21 -2.72 30.31
C ARG A 26 -32.78 -1.67 29.28
N THR A 27 -33.51 -0.58 29.19
CA THR A 27 -33.21 0.51 28.25
C THR A 27 -31.86 1.17 28.54
N THR A 28 -31.58 1.44 29.84
CA THR A 28 -30.28 2.01 30.25
C THR A 28 -29.12 1.07 29.95
N VAL A 29 -29.26 -0.24 30.24
CA VAL A 29 -28.23 -1.23 29.94
C VAL A 29 -28.00 -1.35 28.44
N ILE A 30 -29.06 -1.38 27.64
CA ILE A 30 -28.95 -1.42 26.16
C ILE A 30 -28.24 -0.17 25.65
N SER A 31 -28.62 1.03 26.16
CA SER A 31 -27.99 2.29 25.78
C SER A 31 -26.46 2.28 26.05
N ILE A 32 -26.05 1.79 27.23
CA ILE A 32 -24.63 1.69 27.59
C ILE A 32 -23.92 0.70 26.65
N ILE A 33 -24.49 -0.49 26.41
CA ILE A 33 -23.92 -1.50 25.52
C ILE A 33 -23.73 -0.91 24.13
N VAL A 34 -24.75 -0.26 23.57
CA VAL A 34 -24.69 0.36 22.24
C VAL A 34 -23.62 1.43 22.20
N SER A 35 -23.53 2.30 23.22
CA SER A 35 -22.48 3.33 23.29
C SER A 35 -21.06 2.73 23.30
N VAL A 36 -20.85 1.68 24.09
CA VAL A 36 -19.53 1.00 24.14
C VAL A 36 -19.19 0.32 22.82
N VAL A 37 -20.16 -0.35 22.19
CA VAL A 37 -19.97 -1.00 20.89
C VAL A 37 -19.61 0.03 19.81
N ILE A 38 -20.35 1.13 19.76
CA ILE A 38 -20.06 2.22 18.81
C ILE A 38 -18.69 2.82 19.08
N PHE A 39 -18.33 3.07 20.35
CA PHE A 39 -17.00 3.57 20.71
C PHE A 39 -15.88 2.65 20.20
N ILE A 40 -15.98 1.34 20.46
CA ILE A 40 -14.97 0.37 20.02
C ILE A 40 -14.91 0.33 18.49
N ALA A 41 -16.06 0.28 17.81
CA ALA A 41 -16.11 0.21 16.35
C ALA A 41 -15.47 1.44 15.69
N ILE A 42 -15.82 2.64 16.16
CA ILE A 42 -15.28 3.90 15.62
C ILE A 42 -13.78 4.03 15.94
N SER A 43 -13.36 3.73 17.18
CA SER A 43 -11.94 3.79 17.55
C SER A 43 -11.10 2.81 16.72
N SER A 44 -11.62 1.60 16.46
CA SER A 44 -10.95 0.63 15.59
C SER A 44 -10.87 1.11 14.14
N PHE A 45 -11.93 1.73 13.63
CA PHE A 45 -11.96 2.28 12.28
C PHE A 45 -10.93 3.41 12.11
N ILE A 46 -10.85 4.33 13.07
CA ILE A 46 -9.87 5.43 13.05
C ILE A 46 -8.44 4.88 13.07
N GLN A 47 -8.14 3.94 13.99
CA GLN A 47 -6.81 3.33 14.06
C GLN A 47 -6.44 2.60 12.77
N TYR A 48 -7.41 1.92 12.15
CA TYR A 48 -7.21 1.26 10.87
C TYR A 48 -6.94 2.26 9.74
N GLY A 49 -7.65 3.39 9.71
CA GLY A 49 -7.43 4.49 8.76
C GLY A 49 -6.01 5.04 8.83
N PHE A 50 -5.52 5.40 10.02
CA PHE A 50 -4.13 5.85 10.21
C PHE A 50 -3.12 4.78 9.79
N LYS A 51 -3.36 3.52 10.13
CA LYS A 51 -2.46 2.42 9.76
C LYS A 51 -2.43 2.19 8.25
N MET A 52 -3.55 2.31 7.55
CA MET A 52 -3.60 2.18 6.09
C MET A 52 -2.86 3.31 5.39
N SER A 53 -3.08 4.54 5.82
CA SER A 53 -2.38 5.72 5.26
C SER A 53 -0.86 5.56 5.36
N SER A 54 -0.35 5.17 6.51
CA SER A 54 1.09 5.01 6.70
C SER A 54 1.68 3.74 6.05
N ALA A 55 0.94 2.64 6.00
CA ALA A 55 1.47 1.34 5.55
C ALA A 55 1.92 1.34 4.08
N TYR A 56 1.26 2.13 3.23
CA TYR A 56 1.61 2.24 1.81
C TYR A 56 3.01 2.83 1.59
N TYR A 57 3.43 3.72 2.48
CA TYR A 57 4.69 4.47 2.34
C TYR A 57 5.82 3.92 3.21
N THR A 58 5.50 3.22 4.31
CA THR A 58 6.49 2.80 5.33
C THR A 58 7.42 1.66 4.86
N GLU A 59 7.00 0.87 3.86
CA GLU A 59 7.79 -0.24 3.33
C GLU A 59 8.76 0.19 2.22
N LYS A 60 8.79 1.49 1.87
CA LYS A 60 9.61 2.01 0.76
C LYS A 60 10.91 2.60 1.28
N ASN A 61 12.01 2.31 0.58
CA ASN A 61 13.32 2.90 0.85
C ASN A 61 13.52 4.23 0.13
N TYR A 62 12.43 4.95 -0.18
CA TYR A 62 12.42 6.27 -0.81
C TYR A 62 11.19 7.04 -0.35
N ASN A 63 11.30 8.36 -0.26
CA ASN A 63 10.21 9.26 0.14
C ASN A 63 9.94 10.36 -0.89
N TYR A 64 10.68 10.34 -2.01
CA TYR A 64 10.56 11.30 -3.08
C TYR A 64 10.68 10.63 -4.46
N VAL A 65 9.79 10.98 -5.39
CA VAL A 65 9.80 10.41 -6.74
C VAL A 65 9.75 11.54 -7.76
N VAL A 66 10.60 11.46 -8.78
CA VAL A 66 10.61 12.44 -9.88
C VAL A 66 10.40 11.72 -11.20
N TYR A 67 9.42 12.16 -11.95
CA TYR A 67 9.17 11.75 -13.32
C TYR A 67 9.65 12.84 -14.26
N ALA A 68 10.43 12.50 -15.27
CA ALA A 68 10.89 13.46 -16.26
C ALA A 68 10.79 12.91 -17.68
N ARG A 69 10.68 13.83 -18.63
CA ARG A 69 10.60 13.52 -20.07
C ARG A 69 11.88 12.84 -20.57
N THR A 70 13.03 13.18 -20.02
CA THR A 70 14.32 12.59 -20.38
C THR A 70 15.10 12.15 -19.16
N ALA A 71 16.00 11.17 -19.36
CA ALA A 71 16.83 10.66 -18.26
C ALA A 71 17.92 11.68 -17.84
N GLU A 72 18.30 12.62 -18.70
CA GLU A 72 19.27 13.68 -18.40
C GLU A 72 18.73 14.60 -17.30
N ILE A 73 17.45 15.00 -17.38
CA ILE A 73 16.79 15.79 -16.33
C ILE A 73 16.87 15.07 -14.97
N LEU A 74 16.62 13.76 -14.94
CA LEU A 74 16.71 12.99 -13.71
C LEU A 74 18.14 12.91 -13.17
N THR A 75 19.12 12.88 -14.05
CA THR A 75 20.54 12.93 -13.66
C THR A 75 20.89 14.27 -13.04
N ASP A 76 20.39 15.37 -13.60
CA ASP A 76 20.61 16.70 -13.01
C ASP A 76 19.93 16.81 -11.64
N ILE A 77 18.67 16.36 -11.52
CA ILE A 77 17.94 16.31 -10.24
C ILE A 77 18.66 15.44 -9.21
N SER A 78 19.27 14.32 -9.61
CA SER A 78 20.00 13.45 -8.68
C SER A 78 21.24 14.11 -8.05
N ASN A 79 21.69 15.24 -8.58
CA ASN A 79 22.79 16.04 -8.04
C ASN A 79 22.35 17.18 -7.11
N LEU A 80 21.05 17.34 -6.85
CA LEU A 80 20.56 18.34 -5.91
C LEU A 80 21.02 18.02 -4.48
N PRO A 81 21.27 19.07 -3.64
CA PRO A 81 21.89 18.89 -2.33
C PRO A 81 21.12 17.98 -1.36
N ASP A 82 19.77 18.03 -1.42
CA ASP A 82 18.93 17.28 -0.49
C ASP A 82 18.52 15.88 -1.02
N ILE A 83 19.10 15.43 -2.13
CA ILE A 83 19.02 14.04 -2.61
C ILE A 83 20.05 13.19 -1.88
N GLY A 84 19.58 12.18 -1.16
CA GLY A 84 20.41 11.13 -0.53
C GLY A 84 20.62 9.91 -1.43
N GLU A 85 20.31 8.73 -0.92
CA GLU A 85 20.34 7.52 -1.75
C GLU A 85 19.24 7.58 -2.80
N TYR A 86 19.56 7.20 -4.04
CA TYR A 86 18.60 7.24 -5.12
C TYR A 86 18.77 6.09 -6.12
N SER A 87 17.72 5.86 -6.90
CA SER A 87 17.74 5.01 -8.09
C SER A 87 17.06 5.72 -9.25
N ILE A 88 17.71 5.77 -10.41
CA ILE A 88 17.07 6.16 -11.67
C ILE A 88 16.67 4.88 -12.39
N ASN A 89 15.37 4.70 -12.52
CA ASN A 89 14.78 3.55 -13.19
C ASN A 89 14.35 3.96 -14.59
N LYS A 90 14.79 3.20 -15.60
CA LYS A 90 14.28 3.32 -16.97
C LYS A 90 13.41 2.11 -17.26
N SER A 91 12.27 2.31 -17.92
CA SER A 91 11.33 1.22 -18.17
C SER A 91 10.90 1.10 -19.63
N ASN A 92 10.62 -0.12 -20.04
CA ASN A 92 10.02 -0.48 -21.30
C ASN A 92 9.09 -1.70 -21.11
N ILE A 93 8.39 -2.06 -22.14
CA ILE A 93 7.49 -3.22 -22.17
C ILE A 93 8.10 -4.27 -23.07
N PHE A 94 8.15 -5.51 -22.58
CA PHE A 94 8.48 -6.70 -23.33
C PHE A 94 7.18 -7.43 -23.68
N GLU A 95 6.84 -7.42 -24.96
CA GLU A 95 5.60 -7.99 -25.49
C GLU A 95 5.84 -9.43 -25.93
N MET A 96 5.06 -10.35 -25.40
CA MET A 96 5.10 -11.77 -25.79
C MET A 96 3.82 -12.19 -26.47
N ASN A 97 3.92 -12.91 -27.59
CA ASN A 97 2.76 -13.56 -28.19
C ASN A 97 2.27 -14.69 -27.26
N MET A 98 1.00 -14.70 -26.94
CA MET A 98 0.38 -15.75 -26.14
C MET A 98 -0.03 -16.95 -27.01
N ASP A 99 0.96 -17.55 -27.66
CA ASP A 99 0.82 -18.82 -28.36
C ASP A 99 0.69 -20.01 -27.39
N ASP A 100 0.50 -21.23 -27.92
CA ASP A 100 0.32 -22.42 -27.09
C ASP A 100 1.55 -22.72 -26.20
N LYS A 101 2.75 -22.36 -26.67
CA LYS A 101 3.99 -22.50 -25.90
C LYS A 101 3.92 -21.59 -24.67
N HIS A 102 3.70 -20.28 -24.85
CA HIS A 102 3.70 -19.33 -23.73
C HIS A 102 2.52 -19.56 -22.78
N LYS A 103 1.35 -19.98 -23.31
CA LYS A 103 0.23 -20.41 -22.45
C LYS A 103 0.58 -21.62 -21.58
N SER A 104 1.40 -22.55 -22.10
CA SER A 104 1.87 -23.71 -21.33
C SER A 104 2.88 -23.34 -20.24
N GLU A 105 3.55 -22.21 -20.36
CA GLU A 105 4.51 -21.68 -19.40
C GLU A 105 3.84 -20.95 -18.19
N LEU A 106 2.52 -20.71 -18.25
CA LEU A 106 1.77 -20.18 -17.12
C LEU A 106 1.64 -21.22 -16.01
N THR A 107 1.81 -20.76 -14.77
CA THR A 107 1.47 -21.56 -13.59
C THR A 107 -0.06 -21.71 -13.47
N GLU A 108 -0.51 -22.57 -12.54
CA GLU A 108 -1.92 -22.64 -12.14
C GLU A 108 -2.45 -21.28 -11.65
N TYR A 109 -1.65 -20.57 -10.85
CA TYR A 109 -1.94 -19.21 -10.42
C TYR A 109 -2.11 -18.26 -11.61
N GLY A 110 -1.16 -18.25 -12.57
CA GLY A 110 -1.22 -17.41 -13.75
C GLY A 110 -2.43 -17.67 -14.65
N LYS A 111 -2.88 -18.94 -14.77
CA LYS A 111 -4.08 -19.32 -15.52
C LYS A 111 -5.38 -18.88 -14.84
N ASN A 112 -5.39 -18.85 -13.51
CA ASN A 112 -6.60 -18.61 -12.71
C ASN A 112 -6.83 -17.14 -12.36
N ILE A 113 -5.93 -16.21 -12.74
CA ILE A 113 -6.12 -14.79 -12.50
C ILE A 113 -7.18 -14.26 -13.51
N LYS A 114 -8.39 -14.01 -13.01
CA LYS A 114 -9.54 -13.57 -13.82
C LYS A 114 -9.38 -12.19 -14.46
N ASN A 115 -8.60 -11.32 -13.90
CA ASN A 115 -8.45 -9.93 -14.33
C ASN A 115 -7.20 -9.71 -15.18
N ARG A 116 -6.61 -10.78 -15.72
CA ARG A 116 -5.50 -10.64 -16.64
C ARG A 116 -6.02 -10.24 -18.00
N TYR A 117 -5.89 -8.98 -18.30
CA TYR A 117 -6.16 -8.48 -19.65
C TYR A 117 -4.94 -8.77 -20.51
N TYR A 118 -5.11 -9.67 -21.47
CA TYR A 118 -4.19 -9.75 -22.58
C TYR A 118 -4.47 -8.57 -23.50
N ALA A 119 -3.41 -7.84 -23.89
CA ALA A 119 -3.53 -6.88 -24.97
C ALA A 119 -3.65 -7.62 -26.31
N GLU A 120 -4.12 -6.94 -27.34
CA GLU A 120 -4.09 -7.44 -28.71
C GLU A 120 -3.09 -6.63 -29.51
N ASP A 121 -2.28 -7.31 -30.30
CA ASP A 121 -1.41 -6.66 -31.28
C ASP A 121 -2.22 -6.10 -32.45
N LYS A 122 -1.55 -5.39 -33.38
CA LYS A 122 -2.18 -4.80 -34.57
C LYS A 122 -2.88 -5.83 -35.49
N ASN A 123 -2.59 -7.13 -35.32
CA ASN A 123 -3.14 -8.24 -36.09
C ASN A 123 -4.21 -9.02 -35.32
N GLY A 124 -4.57 -8.60 -34.11
CA GLY A 124 -5.54 -9.29 -33.26
C GLY A 124 -4.98 -10.51 -32.51
N ASN A 125 -3.65 -10.69 -32.46
CA ASN A 125 -3.06 -11.75 -31.65
C ASN A 125 -2.99 -11.31 -30.20
N LEU A 126 -3.29 -12.23 -29.29
CA LEU A 126 -3.15 -11.98 -27.85
C LEU A 126 -1.66 -11.84 -27.49
N ILE A 127 -1.33 -10.77 -26.83
CA ILE A 127 0.00 -10.50 -26.29
C ILE A 127 -0.04 -10.34 -24.76
N ASP A 128 1.03 -10.74 -24.10
CA ASP A 128 1.26 -10.48 -22.70
C ASP A 128 2.42 -9.51 -22.52
N ASN A 129 2.25 -8.56 -21.64
CA ASN A 129 3.19 -7.49 -21.40
C ASN A 129 3.96 -7.75 -20.09
N ILE A 130 5.28 -7.82 -20.21
CA ILE A 130 6.19 -7.87 -19.06
C ILE A 130 6.90 -6.54 -18.95
N ASN A 131 6.86 -5.95 -17.77
CA ASN A 131 7.59 -4.72 -17.52
C ASN A 131 9.10 -5.02 -17.41
N ILE A 132 9.90 -4.37 -18.26
CA ILE A 132 11.35 -4.32 -18.11
C ILE A 132 11.68 -3.04 -17.35
N ILE A 133 12.45 -3.18 -16.28
CA ILE A 133 12.93 -2.05 -15.47
C ILE A 133 14.43 -2.18 -15.31
N SER A 134 15.15 -1.14 -15.67
CA SER A 134 16.56 -1.00 -15.30
C SER A 134 16.74 -0.08 -14.14
N LEU A 135 17.79 -0.29 -13.39
CA LEU A 135 18.28 0.64 -12.37
C LEU A 135 19.57 1.26 -12.89
N ASN A 136 19.90 2.48 -12.42
CA ASN A 136 21.25 3.01 -12.67
C ASN A 136 22.31 2.06 -12.08
N LYS A 137 23.53 2.12 -12.60
CA LYS A 137 24.57 1.12 -12.35
C LYS A 137 24.80 0.82 -10.88
N SER A 138 24.96 1.83 -10.02
CA SER A 138 25.23 1.65 -8.59
C SER A 138 24.07 0.95 -7.87
N SER A 139 22.82 1.34 -8.18
CA SER A 139 21.63 0.72 -7.60
C SER A 139 21.43 -0.71 -8.07
N TYR A 140 21.74 -1.00 -9.34
CA TYR A 140 21.70 -2.36 -9.86
C TYR A 140 22.76 -3.25 -9.22
N GLU A 141 23.99 -2.78 -9.05
CA GLU A 141 25.08 -3.51 -8.36
C GLU A 141 24.69 -3.85 -6.92
N ASN A 142 24.13 -2.88 -6.18
CA ASN A 142 23.65 -3.09 -4.83
C ASN A 142 22.50 -4.11 -4.78
N TYR A 143 21.52 -3.98 -5.67
CA TYR A 143 20.40 -4.92 -5.75
C TYR A 143 20.87 -6.34 -6.06
N VAL A 144 21.73 -6.51 -7.05
CA VAL A 144 22.34 -7.80 -7.42
C VAL A 144 23.09 -8.43 -6.25
N LYS A 145 23.88 -7.62 -5.51
CA LYS A 145 24.60 -8.07 -4.31
C LYS A 145 23.64 -8.53 -3.20
N ASN A 146 22.55 -7.79 -2.97
CA ASN A 146 21.56 -8.12 -1.93
C ASN A 146 20.88 -9.46 -2.20
N ILE A 147 20.60 -9.80 -3.46
CA ILE A 147 20.04 -11.10 -3.86
C ILE A 147 21.09 -12.20 -4.03
N GLY A 148 22.34 -11.97 -3.58
CA GLY A 148 23.43 -12.95 -3.64
C GLY A 148 24.03 -13.18 -5.03
N GLY A 149 23.86 -12.22 -5.95
CA GLY A 149 24.36 -12.28 -7.31
C GLY A 149 25.72 -11.58 -7.50
N ASN A 150 26.18 -11.55 -8.75
CA ASN A 150 27.36 -10.82 -9.20
C ASN A 150 27.04 -10.03 -10.46
N TYR A 151 27.40 -8.75 -10.49
CA TYR A 151 27.11 -7.83 -11.60
C TYR A 151 27.55 -8.37 -12.95
N GLU A 152 28.82 -8.83 -13.06
CA GLU A 152 29.39 -9.30 -14.33
C GLU A 152 28.64 -10.49 -14.93
N THR A 153 28.02 -11.31 -14.09
CA THR A 153 27.22 -12.47 -14.53
C THR A 153 25.77 -12.15 -14.79
N TYR A 154 25.26 -11.01 -14.29
CA TYR A 154 23.84 -10.66 -14.35
C TYR A 154 23.56 -9.54 -15.36
N LYS A 155 24.56 -8.72 -15.73
CA LYS A 155 24.39 -7.51 -16.55
C LYS A 155 23.79 -7.74 -17.95
N ASP A 156 24.01 -8.93 -18.54
CA ASP A 156 23.56 -9.25 -19.89
C ASP A 156 22.25 -10.07 -19.92
N GLY A 157 21.56 -10.22 -18.79
CA GLY A 157 20.30 -10.93 -18.70
C GLY A 157 19.32 -10.20 -17.79
N ALA A 158 18.20 -10.86 -17.50
CA ALA A 158 17.17 -10.33 -16.61
C ALA A 158 17.07 -11.10 -15.29
N ILE A 159 16.86 -10.38 -14.21
CA ILE A 159 16.41 -10.94 -12.93
C ILE A 159 14.88 -10.95 -12.99
N LEU A 160 14.29 -12.13 -12.88
CA LEU A 160 12.83 -12.29 -12.87
C LEU A 160 12.29 -12.04 -11.47
N VAL A 161 11.44 -11.03 -11.33
CA VAL A 161 10.61 -10.80 -10.15
C VAL A 161 9.19 -11.21 -10.51
N ASP A 162 8.72 -12.34 -9.98
CA ASP A 162 7.44 -12.95 -10.31
C ASP A 162 6.82 -13.54 -9.04
N ASN A 163 6.45 -12.67 -8.13
CA ASN A 163 5.74 -13.01 -6.91
C ASN A 163 4.57 -12.04 -6.76
N ASN A 164 3.39 -12.51 -7.10
CA ASN A 164 2.19 -11.72 -7.23
C ASN A 164 1.23 -11.99 -6.08
N ILE A 165 0.51 -10.97 -5.66
CA ILE A 165 -0.53 -11.04 -4.65
C ILE A 165 -1.84 -10.61 -5.30
N ASN A 166 -2.88 -11.40 -5.13
CA ASN A 166 -4.21 -11.09 -5.62
C ASN A 166 -5.27 -11.57 -4.62
N VAL A 167 -6.53 -11.33 -4.94
CA VAL A 167 -7.67 -11.78 -4.16
C VAL A 167 -8.50 -12.71 -5.03
N ASP A 168 -8.84 -13.90 -4.52
CA ASP A 168 -9.72 -14.84 -5.23
C ASP A 168 -11.20 -14.37 -5.20
N ASP A 169 -12.08 -15.11 -5.85
CA ASP A 169 -13.51 -14.81 -5.92
C ASP A 169 -14.22 -14.74 -4.56
N ASN A 170 -13.63 -15.31 -3.52
CA ASN A 170 -14.15 -15.32 -2.16
C ASN A 170 -13.56 -14.20 -1.29
N GLY A 171 -12.74 -13.32 -1.86
CA GLY A 171 -12.03 -12.27 -1.13
C GLY A 171 -10.82 -12.77 -0.34
N LYS A 172 -10.36 -14.01 -0.57
CA LYS A 172 -9.17 -14.55 0.09
C LYS A 172 -7.91 -14.15 -0.68
N ARG A 173 -6.90 -13.64 0.06
CA ARG A 173 -5.58 -13.34 -0.49
C ARG A 173 -4.92 -14.61 -1.00
N ILE A 174 -4.51 -14.59 -2.26
CA ILE A 174 -3.73 -15.63 -2.92
C ILE A 174 -2.40 -15.04 -3.37
N GLN A 175 -1.35 -15.85 -3.38
CA GLN A 175 -0.01 -15.44 -3.78
C GLN A 175 0.60 -16.52 -4.67
N GLY A 176 1.34 -16.11 -5.71
CA GLY A 176 2.00 -17.04 -6.60
C GLY A 176 2.76 -16.36 -7.74
N SER A 177 3.54 -17.16 -8.44
CA SER A 177 4.21 -16.77 -9.68
C SER A 177 3.29 -16.91 -10.86
N MET A 178 3.39 -15.99 -11.83
CA MET A 178 2.65 -16.05 -13.10
C MET A 178 3.19 -17.13 -14.02
N TYR A 179 4.52 -17.27 -14.06
CA TYR A 179 5.24 -18.15 -14.99
C TYR A 179 6.02 -19.24 -14.29
N THR A 180 6.14 -20.36 -14.99
CA THR A 180 6.97 -21.51 -14.56
C THR A 180 8.47 -21.27 -14.76
N TRP A 181 8.86 -20.16 -15.33
CA TRP A 181 10.22 -19.82 -15.67
C TRP A 181 11.20 -19.89 -14.50
N LYS A 182 12.42 -20.29 -14.81
CA LYS A 182 13.50 -20.49 -13.85
C LYS A 182 14.78 -19.83 -14.32
N LYS A 183 15.76 -19.72 -13.43
CA LYS A 183 17.13 -19.33 -13.77
C LYS A 183 17.67 -20.24 -14.87
N GLY A 184 18.20 -19.64 -15.92
CA GLY A 184 18.75 -20.30 -17.09
C GLY A 184 17.82 -20.35 -18.31
N ASP A 185 16.51 -20.17 -18.11
CA ASP A 185 15.55 -20.12 -19.21
C ASP A 185 15.75 -18.87 -20.05
N THR A 186 15.32 -18.94 -21.30
CA THR A 186 15.35 -17.81 -22.24
C THR A 186 13.94 -17.54 -22.73
N VAL A 187 13.49 -16.31 -22.58
CA VAL A 187 12.18 -15.85 -23.01
C VAL A 187 12.33 -14.99 -24.26
N THR A 188 11.54 -15.27 -25.29
CA THR A 188 11.56 -14.53 -26.55
C THR A 188 10.33 -13.67 -26.67
N GLY A 189 10.50 -12.42 -27.07
CA GLY A 189 9.43 -11.45 -27.26
C GLY A 189 9.94 -10.20 -27.97
N LYS A 190 9.17 -9.12 -27.94
CA LYS A 190 9.48 -7.88 -28.64
C LYS A 190 9.62 -6.70 -27.69
N ILE A 191 10.52 -5.81 -28.02
CA ILE A 191 10.64 -4.46 -27.46
C ILE A 191 10.61 -3.50 -28.63
N ASP A 192 9.61 -2.59 -28.69
CA ASP A 192 9.43 -1.64 -29.80
C ASP A 192 9.52 -2.30 -31.19
N ASP A 193 8.70 -3.34 -31.40
CA ASP A 193 8.60 -4.16 -32.62
C ASP A 193 9.86 -4.96 -33.00
N LYS A 194 10.96 -4.88 -32.22
CA LYS A 194 12.18 -5.68 -32.43
C LYS A 194 12.18 -6.90 -31.54
N GLU A 195 12.56 -8.04 -32.11
CA GLU A 195 12.64 -9.31 -31.39
C GLU A 195 13.88 -9.40 -30.51
N TYR A 196 13.72 -9.85 -29.28
CA TYR A 196 14.77 -10.07 -28.29
C TYR A 196 14.57 -11.42 -27.61
N SER A 197 15.69 -12.05 -27.27
CA SER A 197 15.74 -13.25 -26.42
C SER A 197 16.43 -12.88 -25.11
N ILE A 198 15.68 -12.89 -24.02
CA ILE A 198 16.16 -12.47 -22.71
C ILE A 198 16.42 -13.70 -21.86
N LYS A 199 17.66 -13.88 -21.40
CA LYS A 199 18.05 -14.97 -20.51
C LYS A 199 17.73 -14.58 -19.06
N ILE A 200 17.04 -15.44 -18.32
CA ILE A 200 16.78 -15.28 -16.89
C ILE A 200 18.03 -15.70 -16.12
N VAL A 201 18.71 -14.73 -15.52
CA VAL A 201 19.97 -14.97 -14.76
C VAL A 201 19.70 -15.26 -13.28
N SER A 202 18.55 -14.82 -12.76
CA SER A 202 18.08 -15.10 -11.41
C SER A 202 16.55 -14.98 -11.34
N LYS A 203 15.95 -15.61 -10.32
CA LYS A 203 14.56 -15.39 -9.91
C LYS A 203 14.53 -15.04 -8.43
N THR A 204 13.83 -14.00 -8.06
CA THR A 204 13.73 -13.50 -6.67
C THR A 204 12.34 -12.96 -6.38
N GLU A 205 12.00 -12.87 -5.10
CA GLU A 205 10.81 -12.18 -4.60
C GLU A 205 11.14 -10.74 -4.17
N GLU A 206 12.43 -10.42 -3.98
CA GLU A 206 12.87 -9.09 -3.60
C GLU A 206 12.69 -8.10 -4.76
N ARG A 207 12.15 -6.95 -4.45
CA ARG A 207 11.86 -5.89 -5.41
C ARG A 207 12.79 -4.71 -5.19
N PRO A 208 13.39 -4.15 -6.25
CA PRO A 208 14.13 -2.91 -6.12
C PRO A 208 13.19 -1.71 -5.95
N ASN A 209 13.75 -0.56 -5.55
CA ASN A 209 13.01 0.69 -5.46
C ASN A 209 12.26 0.99 -6.77
N GLY A 210 11.03 1.45 -6.67
CA GLY A 210 10.17 1.76 -7.82
C GLY A 210 9.47 0.55 -8.46
N VAL A 211 9.68 -0.66 -7.94
CA VAL A 211 8.91 -1.85 -8.32
C VAL A 211 7.96 -2.21 -7.18
N GLU A 212 6.72 -1.80 -7.31
CA GLU A 212 5.75 -1.86 -6.22
C GLU A 212 5.21 -3.26 -5.89
N ASN A 213 4.73 -3.41 -4.66
CA ASN A 213 4.26 -4.69 -4.12
C ASN A 213 2.73 -4.84 -4.16
N LEU A 214 2.02 -3.89 -4.80
CA LEU A 214 0.57 -3.82 -4.74
C LEU A 214 -0.08 -4.72 -5.78
N TYR A 215 -0.89 -5.70 -5.31
CA TYR A 215 -1.87 -6.48 -6.07
C TYR A 215 -1.53 -6.59 -7.56
N ASN A 216 -0.34 -7.13 -7.83
CA ASN A 216 0.21 -7.12 -9.17
C ASN A 216 -0.07 -8.45 -9.85
N THR A 217 -0.53 -8.39 -11.09
CA THR A 217 -0.75 -9.55 -11.94
C THR A 217 0.36 -9.69 -12.99
N GLU A 218 1.52 -9.04 -12.74
CA GLU A 218 2.59 -8.89 -13.73
C GLU A 218 3.91 -9.44 -13.22
N ALA A 219 4.69 -9.99 -14.13
CA ALA A 219 6.09 -10.29 -13.91
C ALA A 219 6.96 -9.09 -14.33
N TYR A 220 8.12 -8.94 -13.69
CA TYR A 220 9.09 -7.90 -14.01
C TYR A 220 10.41 -8.53 -14.40
N PHE A 221 11.03 -7.99 -15.44
CA PHE A 221 12.42 -8.21 -15.77
C PHE A 221 13.25 -7.02 -15.27
N ILE A 222 14.04 -7.25 -14.22
CA ILE A 222 14.99 -6.26 -13.74
C ILE A 222 16.31 -6.47 -14.48
N VAL A 223 16.77 -5.44 -15.19
CA VAL A 223 17.92 -5.50 -16.08
C VAL A 223 18.96 -4.44 -15.73
N SER A 224 20.17 -4.57 -16.23
CA SER A 224 21.20 -3.54 -16.10
C SER A 224 20.88 -2.30 -16.94
N GLU A 225 21.48 -1.18 -16.59
CA GLU A 225 21.37 0.04 -17.39
C GLU A 225 21.98 -0.15 -18.80
N GLU A 226 23.05 -0.96 -18.91
CA GLU A 226 23.64 -1.30 -20.20
C GLU A 226 22.67 -2.04 -21.11
N PHE A 227 21.87 -2.95 -20.55
CA PHE A 227 20.84 -3.69 -21.29
C PHE A 227 19.76 -2.76 -21.84
N ILE A 228 19.15 -1.92 -20.98
CA ILE A 228 18.05 -1.04 -21.39
C ILE A 228 18.51 0.04 -22.38
N ASN A 229 19.74 0.51 -22.28
CA ASN A 229 20.29 1.48 -23.23
C ASN A 229 20.48 0.90 -24.64
N LYS A 230 20.72 -0.44 -24.75
CA LYS A 230 20.78 -1.15 -26.04
C LYS A 230 19.40 -1.40 -26.64
N THR A 231 18.40 -1.65 -25.80
CA THR A 231 17.03 -2.00 -26.24
C THR A 231 16.11 -0.79 -26.37
N GLY A 232 16.45 0.33 -25.73
CA GLY A 232 15.60 1.52 -25.61
C GLY A 232 14.69 1.49 -24.37
N PHE A 233 14.18 2.66 -23.99
CA PHE A 233 13.20 2.81 -22.90
C PHE A 233 12.14 3.84 -23.26
N LYS A 234 10.95 3.72 -22.66
CA LYS A 234 9.80 4.60 -22.90
C LYS A 234 9.60 5.63 -21.79
N SER A 235 9.99 5.30 -20.57
CA SER A 235 9.87 6.19 -19.43
C SER A 235 11.04 6.03 -18.47
N ALA A 236 11.28 7.08 -17.70
CA ALA A 236 12.26 7.07 -16.64
C ALA A 236 11.71 7.79 -15.40
N ALA A 237 12.14 7.35 -14.23
CA ALA A 237 11.80 7.97 -12.95
C ALA A 237 12.98 7.87 -11.98
N LEU A 238 13.15 8.88 -11.14
CA LEU A 238 14.09 8.88 -10.04
C LEU A 238 13.32 8.60 -8.76
N TYR A 239 13.79 7.63 -7.98
CA TYR A 239 13.31 7.29 -6.64
C TYR A 239 14.40 7.64 -5.66
N ALA A 240 14.16 8.60 -4.80
CA ALA A 240 15.16 9.13 -3.90
C ALA A 240 14.72 9.11 -2.44
N GLN A 241 15.69 9.00 -1.54
CA GLN A 241 15.53 9.28 -0.13
C GLN A 241 16.05 10.69 0.12
N SER A 242 15.22 11.54 0.72
CA SER A 242 15.60 12.87 1.19
C SER A 242 15.40 12.97 2.71
N ASN A 243 16.26 13.74 3.38
CA ASN A 243 16.08 14.08 4.79
C ASN A 243 15.16 15.28 5.00
N ASP A 244 14.95 16.08 3.96
CA ASP A 244 14.09 17.27 3.95
C ASP A 244 13.38 17.35 2.60
N THR A 245 12.23 16.69 2.52
CA THR A 245 11.45 16.61 1.28
C THR A 245 10.80 17.95 0.91
N ASP A 246 10.55 18.83 1.87
CA ASP A 246 9.95 20.14 1.62
C ASP A 246 10.99 21.08 0.96
N LYS A 247 12.24 21.00 1.45
CA LYS A 247 13.34 21.75 0.83
C LYS A 247 13.67 21.21 -0.57
N LEU A 248 13.62 19.88 -0.73
CA LEU A 248 13.81 19.28 -2.05
C LEU A 248 12.72 19.68 -3.03
N ASP A 249 11.46 19.85 -2.60
CA ASP A 249 10.40 20.43 -3.44
C ASP A 249 10.76 21.83 -3.94
N GLU A 250 11.29 22.69 -3.05
CA GLU A 250 11.73 24.03 -3.41
C GLU A 250 12.88 23.99 -4.45
N GLU A 251 13.86 23.10 -4.24
CA GLU A 251 14.99 22.93 -5.17
C GLU A 251 14.53 22.42 -6.55
N VAL A 252 13.61 21.45 -6.59
CA VAL A 252 13.05 20.91 -7.84
C VAL A 252 12.23 21.97 -8.57
N GLU A 253 11.40 22.75 -7.88
CA GLU A 253 10.61 23.84 -8.49
C GLU A 253 11.50 25.00 -8.97
N GLN A 254 12.59 25.29 -8.25
CA GLN A 254 13.60 26.24 -8.73
C GLN A 254 14.26 25.75 -10.03
N TYR A 255 14.75 24.50 -10.04
CA TYR A 255 15.35 23.88 -11.25
C TYR A 255 14.39 23.91 -12.44
N LYS A 256 13.11 23.60 -12.19
CA LYS A 256 12.05 23.62 -13.20
C LYS A 256 11.82 25.02 -13.76
N THR A 257 11.82 26.04 -12.90
CA THR A 257 11.67 27.46 -13.29
C THR A 257 12.85 27.93 -14.11
N GLU A 258 14.07 27.66 -13.67
CA GLU A 258 15.31 28.07 -14.35
C GLU A 258 15.43 27.47 -15.76
N ASN A 259 14.91 26.25 -15.96
CA ASN A 259 14.92 25.56 -17.25
C ASN A 259 13.63 25.73 -18.06
N SER A 260 12.67 26.53 -17.57
CA SER A 260 11.36 26.74 -18.21
C SER A 260 10.60 25.43 -18.46
N PHE A 261 10.72 24.46 -17.58
CA PHE A 261 10.02 23.19 -17.66
C PHE A 261 8.59 23.31 -17.15
N THR A 262 7.69 22.53 -17.76
CA THR A 262 6.30 22.36 -17.35
C THR A 262 6.15 21.07 -16.53
N ASN A 263 4.98 20.84 -15.94
CA ASN A 263 4.65 19.57 -15.27
C ASN A 263 4.70 18.35 -16.21
N SER A 264 4.61 18.58 -17.53
CA SER A 264 4.77 17.50 -18.52
C SER A 264 6.25 17.16 -18.77
N ASP A 265 7.16 18.07 -18.50
CA ASP A 265 8.60 17.88 -18.68
C ASP A 265 9.24 17.30 -17.41
N LEU A 266 8.78 17.77 -16.24
CA LEU A 266 9.30 17.39 -14.94
C LEU A 266 8.18 17.47 -13.90
N ASN A 267 7.87 16.36 -13.23
CA ASN A 267 6.88 16.27 -12.18
C ASN A 267 7.45 15.51 -10.98
N ALA A 268 7.34 16.09 -9.80
CA ALA A 268 7.79 15.50 -8.56
C ALA A 268 6.61 15.05 -7.71
N PHE A 269 6.83 14.03 -6.90
CA PHE A 269 5.88 13.50 -5.94
C PHE A 269 6.55 13.33 -4.58
N ASN A 270 6.20 14.22 -3.65
CA ASN A 270 6.62 14.18 -2.25
C ASN A 270 5.69 13.24 -1.46
N MET A 271 6.22 12.08 -1.07
CA MET A 271 5.43 11.10 -0.32
C MET A 271 5.11 11.58 1.10
N GLU A 272 6.02 12.31 1.74
CA GLU A 272 5.80 12.81 3.10
C GLU A 272 4.69 13.86 3.13
N GLU A 273 4.63 14.74 2.13
CA GLU A 273 3.52 15.68 1.97
C GLU A 273 2.20 14.93 1.78
N SER A 274 2.17 13.90 0.94
CA SER A 274 0.99 13.07 0.73
C SER A 274 0.53 12.38 2.01
N ILE A 275 1.46 11.84 2.81
CA ILE A 275 1.16 11.24 4.12
C ILE A 275 0.60 12.30 5.08
N ARG A 276 1.20 13.51 5.12
CA ARG A 276 0.69 14.61 5.96
C ARG A 276 -0.73 15.00 5.55
N ALA A 277 -0.99 15.12 4.25
CA ALA A 277 -2.32 15.45 3.73
C ALA A 277 -3.37 14.38 4.08
N GLU A 278 -3.05 13.10 3.88
CA GLU A 278 -3.93 11.98 4.24
C GLU A 278 -4.19 11.93 5.75
N ASN A 279 -3.16 12.10 6.57
CA ASN A 279 -3.29 12.12 8.02
C ASN A 279 -4.15 13.31 8.50
N ALA A 280 -4.06 14.46 7.85
CA ALA A 280 -4.91 15.61 8.15
C ALA A 280 -6.40 15.28 7.90
N VAL A 281 -6.72 14.60 6.80
CA VAL A 281 -8.08 14.14 6.51
C VAL A 281 -8.58 13.16 7.59
N VAL A 282 -7.75 12.16 7.94
CA VAL A 282 -8.09 11.19 9.00
C VAL A 282 -8.28 11.89 10.34
N LEU A 283 -7.46 12.91 10.66
CA LEU A 283 -7.59 13.71 11.87
C LEU A 283 -8.93 14.46 11.92
N VAL A 284 -9.32 15.13 10.83
CA VAL A 284 -10.60 15.86 10.74
C VAL A 284 -11.77 14.88 10.96
N ILE A 285 -11.76 13.75 10.25
CA ILE A 285 -12.79 12.70 10.42
C ILE A 285 -12.83 12.23 11.89
N SER A 286 -11.65 12.02 12.50
CA SER A 286 -11.54 11.58 13.89
C SER A 286 -12.18 12.56 14.87
N ILE A 287 -11.97 13.87 14.69
CA ILE A 287 -12.57 14.91 15.54
C ILE A 287 -14.10 14.82 15.49
N PHE A 288 -14.69 14.70 14.29
CA PHE A 288 -16.13 14.54 14.14
C PHE A 288 -16.66 13.26 14.80
N LEU A 289 -15.98 12.14 14.59
CA LEU A 289 -16.40 10.86 15.14
C LEU A 289 -16.30 10.82 16.67
N TYR A 290 -15.22 11.34 17.25
CA TYR A 290 -15.10 11.46 18.72
C TYR A 290 -16.09 12.46 19.31
N GLY A 291 -16.38 13.55 18.62
CA GLY A 291 -17.47 14.47 18.99
C GLY A 291 -18.82 13.76 19.05
N PHE A 292 -19.15 12.96 18.04
CA PHE A 292 -20.37 12.15 18.00
C PHE A 292 -20.43 11.12 19.14
N ILE A 293 -19.30 10.44 19.42
CA ILE A 293 -19.19 9.54 20.58
C ILE A 293 -19.47 10.29 21.89
N GLY A 294 -18.93 11.50 22.03
CA GLY A 294 -19.17 12.36 23.21
C GLY A 294 -20.65 12.62 23.42
N VAL A 295 -21.40 12.98 22.38
CA VAL A 295 -22.85 13.20 22.43
C VAL A 295 -23.58 11.91 22.84
N ILE A 296 -23.28 10.77 22.22
CA ILE A 296 -23.91 9.49 22.57
C ILE A 296 -23.64 9.13 24.04
N THR A 297 -22.42 9.36 24.50
CA THR A 297 -22.03 9.11 25.90
C THR A 297 -22.80 9.99 26.86
N LEU A 298 -22.98 11.28 26.56
CA LEU A 298 -23.78 12.20 27.36
C LEU A 298 -25.26 11.78 27.44
N ILE A 299 -25.83 11.33 26.32
CA ILE A 299 -27.18 10.76 26.28
C ILE A 299 -27.28 9.54 27.19
N GLY A 300 -26.29 8.63 27.12
CA GLY A 300 -26.21 7.47 28.00
C GLY A 300 -26.14 7.82 29.47
N ILE A 301 -25.27 8.76 29.84
CA ILE A 301 -25.14 9.28 31.20
C ILE A 301 -26.49 9.91 31.70
N THR A 302 -27.08 10.75 30.87
CA THR A 302 -28.37 11.38 31.19
C THR A 302 -29.48 10.36 31.43
N ASN A 303 -29.55 9.31 30.62
CA ASN A 303 -30.50 8.20 30.80
C ASN A 303 -30.24 7.44 32.10
N ILE A 304 -28.98 7.25 32.51
CA ILE A 304 -28.64 6.64 33.81
C ILE A 304 -29.13 7.54 34.95
N PHE A 305 -28.81 8.83 34.91
CA PHE A 305 -29.25 9.80 35.91
C PHE A 305 -30.76 9.83 36.05
N ASN A 306 -31.50 9.94 34.97
CA ASN A 306 -32.98 9.95 34.99
C ASN A 306 -33.53 8.65 35.58
N THR A 307 -32.94 7.50 35.25
CA THR A 307 -33.36 6.20 35.78
C THR A 307 -33.13 6.11 37.29
N ILE A 308 -31.97 6.57 37.77
CA ILE A 308 -31.64 6.58 39.21
C ILE A 308 -32.54 7.53 39.96
N THR A 309 -32.71 8.77 39.50
CA THR A 309 -33.52 9.81 40.13
C THR A 309 -34.99 9.38 40.24
N THR A 310 -35.54 8.83 39.16
CA THR A 310 -36.92 8.30 39.16
C THR A 310 -37.11 7.18 40.17
N ASN A 311 -36.15 6.27 40.27
CA ASN A 311 -36.19 5.17 41.23
C ASN A 311 -36.05 5.66 42.68
N MET A 312 -35.19 6.65 42.94
CA MET A 312 -35.07 7.25 44.26
C MET A 312 -36.36 7.98 44.67
N ASN A 313 -37.00 8.74 43.78
CA ASN A 313 -38.23 9.44 44.07
C ASN A 313 -39.40 8.49 44.35
N LEU A 314 -39.51 7.37 43.64
CA LEU A 314 -40.50 6.34 43.90
C LEU A 314 -40.32 5.67 45.28
N ARG A 315 -39.07 5.58 45.76
CA ARG A 315 -38.73 4.98 47.05
C ARG A 315 -38.84 5.91 48.22
N LYS A 316 -38.79 7.24 48.03
CA LYS A 316 -39.05 8.19 49.10
C LYS A 316 -40.38 7.90 49.81
N LYS A 317 -41.42 7.42 49.09
CA LYS A 317 -42.69 7.00 49.63
C LYS A 317 -42.67 5.66 50.39
N GLU A 318 -41.62 4.84 50.20
CA GLU A 318 -41.43 3.57 50.95
C GLU A 318 -40.60 3.76 52.22
N PHE A 319 -39.92 4.91 52.36
CA PHE A 319 -39.07 5.27 53.50
C PHE A 319 -39.71 6.36 54.41
N ALA A 320 -40.86 6.91 54.03
CA ALA A 320 -41.70 7.78 54.84
C ALA A 320 -42.85 6.98 55.51
#